data_13ca259ab7960cc9ee9af6d381645882
#
_entry.id   13ca259ab7960cc9ee9af6d381645882
#
_cell.length_a   1.000
_cell.length_b   1.000
_cell.length_c   1.000
_cell.angle_alpha   90.00
_cell.angle_beta   90.00
_cell.angle_gamma   90.00
#
_symmetry.space_group_name_H-M   'P 1'
#
loop_
_entity.id
_entity.type
_entity.pdbx_description
1 polymer ?
#
loop_
_entity_poly.entity_id
_entity_poly.type
_entity_poly.pdbx_seq_one_letter_code
_entity_poly.pdbx_strand_id
1 'polypeptide(L)'
;HTLFALALSGGGMRAAAFSYGVLEELHRTPVVVDGQHRRLLDEVDLLTAVSGGSFTALSYALYGEDLFKDYVSRFLKRDVQGDILNRVLNPLNWAKLVGGPYGRSELAADYYDEILFEGKTFDDLSSLSGPFVLVTGTDLSTGGRLGFSQAEFDLLCSDVGKVRLSRAAATSSAVPSVFSPVTFNNYGGSCGYRLPDYLE
;
A
#
# COMPACT_ATOMS: atom_id res chain seq x y z
N HIS A 1 7.43 24.89 10.41
CA HIS A 1 7.18 23.45 10.43
C HIS A 1 8.06 22.80 9.35
N THR A 2 8.89 21.84 9.71
CA THR A 2 9.70 21.05 8.77
C THR A 2 8.92 19.81 8.38
N LEU A 3 8.72 19.57 7.10
CA LEU A 3 8.12 18.34 6.59
C LEU A 3 9.15 17.21 6.64
N PHE A 4 8.84 16.11 7.33
CA PHE A 4 9.68 14.92 7.37
C PHE A 4 9.03 13.80 6.56
N ALA A 5 9.62 13.48 5.42
CA ALA A 5 9.13 12.45 4.50
C ALA A 5 10.11 11.28 4.40
N LEU A 6 9.57 10.06 4.42
CA LEU A 6 10.32 8.83 4.16
C LEU A 6 9.86 8.20 2.84
N ALA A 7 10.83 7.78 2.02
CA ALA A 7 10.58 7.04 0.80
C ALA A 7 11.03 5.57 0.98
N LEU A 8 10.08 4.65 0.96
CA LEU A 8 10.31 3.23 1.14
C LEU A 8 10.34 2.52 -0.22
N SER A 9 11.50 2.00 -0.59
CA SER A 9 11.74 1.41 -1.90
C SER A 9 11.08 0.04 -2.10
N GLY A 10 10.95 -0.37 -3.36
CA GLY A 10 10.58 -1.73 -3.74
C GLY A 10 11.74 -2.72 -3.59
N GLY A 11 11.41 -4.02 -3.74
CA GLY A 11 12.38 -5.12 -3.64
C GLY A 11 11.85 -6.34 -2.89
N GLY A 12 10.53 -6.56 -2.90
CA GLY A 12 9.87 -7.70 -2.27
C GLY A 12 10.01 -7.72 -0.75
N MET A 13 10.05 -8.92 -0.17
CA MET A 13 10.15 -9.11 1.29
C MET A 13 11.42 -8.48 1.89
N ARG A 14 12.52 -8.40 1.14
CA ARG A 14 13.76 -7.76 1.60
C ARG A 14 13.56 -6.26 1.82
N ALA A 15 12.87 -5.60 0.90
CA ALA A 15 12.54 -4.17 1.04
C ALA A 15 11.56 -3.93 2.18
N ALA A 16 10.55 -4.80 2.35
CA ALA A 16 9.64 -4.74 3.49
C ALA A 16 10.38 -4.87 4.82
N ALA A 17 11.30 -5.83 4.93
CA ALA A 17 12.10 -6.04 6.14
C ALA A 17 13.06 -4.86 6.40
N PHE A 18 13.70 -4.31 5.36
CA PHE A 18 14.55 -3.14 5.49
C PHE A 18 13.75 -1.92 5.96
N SER A 19 12.59 -1.67 5.32
CA SER A 19 11.69 -0.59 5.71
C SER A 19 11.22 -0.72 7.17
N TYR A 20 10.89 -1.95 7.59
CA TYR A 20 10.55 -2.23 8.99
C TYR A 20 11.71 -1.85 9.93
N GLY A 21 12.93 -2.28 9.63
CA GLY A 21 14.11 -1.94 10.44
C GLY A 21 14.36 -0.44 10.54
N VAL A 22 14.13 0.31 9.45
CA VAL A 22 14.21 1.78 9.46
C VAL A 22 13.17 2.37 10.41
N LEU A 23 11.89 1.95 10.29
CA LEU A 23 10.83 2.45 11.18
C LEU A 23 11.11 2.07 12.66
N GLU A 24 11.61 0.85 12.90
CA GLU A 24 11.98 0.39 14.25
C GLU A 24 13.11 1.24 14.84
N GLU A 25 14.12 1.61 14.06
CA GLU A 25 15.21 2.47 14.52
C GLU A 25 14.71 3.89 14.79
N LEU A 26 13.89 4.46 13.91
CA LEU A 26 13.27 5.77 14.15
C LEU A 26 12.37 5.77 15.38
N HIS A 27 11.66 4.67 15.65
CA HIS A 27 10.86 4.49 16.86
C HIS A 27 11.71 4.50 18.15
N ARG A 28 12.94 3.98 18.08
CA ARG A 28 13.87 3.94 19.23
C ARG A 28 14.69 5.21 19.39
N THR A 29 14.73 6.06 18.38
CA THR A 29 15.57 7.26 18.34
C THR A 29 14.86 8.43 19.04
N PRO A 30 15.33 8.89 20.23
CA PRO A 30 14.75 10.04 20.89
C PRO A 30 15.21 11.34 20.22
N VAL A 31 14.30 12.31 20.12
CA VAL A 31 14.57 13.66 19.63
C VAL A 31 13.93 14.69 20.56
N VAL A 32 14.43 15.93 20.50
CA VAL A 32 13.80 17.06 21.18
C VAL A 32 13.30 18.03 20.12
N VAL A 33 11.98 18.18 20.03
CA VAL A 33 11.31 19.10 19.13
C VAL A 33 10.50 20.11 19.95
N ASP A 34 10.77 21.39 19.76
CA ASP A 34 10.11 22.48 20.52
C ASP A 34 10.18 22.30 22.05
N GLY A 35 11.31 21.75 22.53
CA GLY A 35 11.55 21.49 23.97
C GLY A 35 10.84 20.25 24.52
N GLN A 36 10.14 19.48 23.67
CA GLN A 36 9.46 18.22 24.05
C GLN A 36 10.27 17.01 23.60
N HIS A 37 10.40 16.01 24.47
CA HIS A 37 10.98 14.72 24.13
C HIS A 37 9.97 13.90 23.34
N ARG A 38 10.36 13.47 22.15
CA ARG A 38 9.58 12.64 21.23
C ARG A 38 10.45 11.55 20.63
N ARG A 39 9.85 10.64 19.89
CA ARG A 39 10.57 9.71 19.02
C ARG A 39 10.69 10.32 17.63
N LEU A 40 11.78 10.06 16.95
CA LEU A 40 11.97 10.57 15.57
C LEU A 40 10.89 10.05 14.62
N LEU A 41 10.33 8.85 14.88
CA LEU A 41 9.24 8.30 14.09
C LEU A 41 7.94 9.12 14.21
N ASP A 42 7.70 9.77 15.34
CA ASP A 42 6.51 10.60 15.57
C ASP A 42 6.54 11.90 14.75
N GLU A 43 7.71 12.28 14.23
CA GLU A 43 7.90 13.46 13.39
C GLU A 43 7.76 13.15 11.88
N VAL A 44 7.46 11.90 11.51
CA VAL A 44 7.25 11.52 10.11
C VAL A 44 5.86 11.94 9.67
N ASP A 45 5.79 12.88 8.75
CA ASP A 45 4.54 13.42 8.19
C ASP A 45 4.06 12.62 6.97
N LEU A 46 5.00 12.08 6.18
CA LEU A 46 4.71 11.44 4.89
C LEU A 46 5.52 10.16 4.71
N LEU A 47 4.84 9.09 4.32
CA LEU A 47 5.44 7.86 3.81
C LEU A 47 5.10 7.70 2.34
N THR A 48 6.10 7.73 1.46
CA THR A 48 5.93 7.29 0.08
C THR A 48 6.45 5.88 -0.07
N ALA A 49 5.74 5.03 -0.79
CA ALA A 49 6.12 3.63 -0.85
C ALA A 49 5.78 2.97 -2.18
N VAL A 50 6.61 1.98 -2.55
CA VAL A 50 6.40 1.15 -3.74
C VAL A 50 6.70 -0.32 -3.44
N SER A 51 5.89 -1.24 -4.01
CA SER A 51 6.10 -2.69 -3.95
C SER A 51 6.27 -3.19 -2.50
N GLY A 52 7.39 -3.86 -2.17
CA GLY A 52 7.65 -4.37 -0.82
C GLY A 52 7.56 -3.32 0.29
N GLY A 53 8.02 -2.08 0.03
CA GLY A 53 7.91 -0.98 0.98
C GLY A 53 6.47 -0.58 1.29
N SER A 54 5.53 -0.79 0.36
CA SER A 54 4.11 -0.47 0.54
C SER A 54 3.45 -1.27 1.66
N PHE A 55 3.85 -2.53 1.83
CA PHE A 55 3.32 -3.36 2.92
C PHE A 55 3.68 -2.78 4.29
N THR A 56 4.93 -2.38 4.47
CA THR A 56 5.39 -1.79 5.73
C THR A 56 4.78 -0.41 5.97
N ALA A 57 4.72 0.44 4.92
CA ALA A 57 4.13 1.78 5.04
C ALA A 57 2.65 1.73 5.42
N LEU A 58 1.85 0.94 4.70
CA LEU A 58 0.42 0.78 4.96
C LEU A 58 0.15 0.13 6.32
N SER A 59 0.96 -0.88 6.71
CA SER A 59 0.82 -1.52 8.01
C SER A 59 1.17 -0.57 9.15
N TYR A 60 2.20 0.27 9.00
CA TYR A 60 2.52 1.26 10.01
C TYR A 60 1.42 2.33 10.13
N ALA A 61 0.91 2.83 9.01
CA ALA A 61 -0.19 3.78 9.04
C ALA A 61 -1.47 3.21 9.69
N LEU A 62 -1.72 1.89 9.50
CA LEU A 62 -2.90 1.23 10.03
C LEU A 62 -2.77 0.88 11.52
N TYR A 63 -1.63 0.35 11.93
CA TYR A 63 -1.43 -0.24 13.26
C TYR A 63 -0.58 0.64 14.20
N GLY A 64 0.09 1.67 13.67
CA GLY A 64 0.99 2.50 14.46
C GLY A 64 2.05 1.66 15.18
N GLU A 65 2.17 1.83 16.48
CA GLU A 65 3.13 1.10 17.33
C GLU A 65 2.87 -0.41 17.39
N ASP A 66 1.64 -0.84 17.18
CA ASP A 66 1.30 -2.27 17.18
C ASP A 66 1.98 -3.03 16.04
N LEU A 67 2.45 -2.32 15.00
CA LEU A 67 3.32 -2.90 13.97
C LEU A 67 4.52 -3.63 14.59
N PHE A 68 5.15 -3.05 15.61
CA PHE A 68 6.38 -3.59 16.21
C PHE A 68 6.14 -4.84 17.08
N LYS A 69 4.88 -5.18 17.38
CA LYS A 69 4.52 -6.35 18.19
C LYS A 69 4.54 -7.65 17.39
N ASP A 70 4.00 -7.65 16.18
CA ASP A 70 3.71 -8.90 15.47
C ASP A 70 4.00 -8.91 13.95
N TYR A 71 4.31 -7.78 13.33
CA TYR A 71 4.54 -7.69 11.88
C TYR A 71 5.60 -8.69 11.37
N VAL A 72 6.66 -8.90 12.15
CA VAL A 72 7.74 -9.83 11.82
C VAL A 72 7.20 -11.26 11.71
N SER A 73 6.41 -11.71 12.68
CA SER A 73 5.83 -13.06 12.69
C SER A 73 4.64 -13.18 11.74
N ARG A 74 3.84 -12.12 11.65
CA ARG A 74 2.61 -12.07 10.88
C ARG A 74 2.86 -11.99 9.37
N PHE A 75 3.96 -11.31 8.96
CA PHE A 75 4.26 -11.06 7.55
C PHE A 75 5.69 -11.42 7.15
N LEU A 76 6.73 -10.84 7.77
CA LEU A 76 8.11 -10.94 7.28
C LEU A 76 8.68 -12.37 7.31
N LYS A 77 8.25 -13.20 8.26
CA LYS A 77 8.68 -14.61 8.39
C LYS A 77 7.81 -15.61 7.64
N ARG A 78 6.75 -15.15 6.94
CA ARG A 78 5.90 -16.05 6.15
C ARG A 78 6.49 -16.31 4.77
N ASP A 79 6.23 -17.50 4.25
CA ASP A 79 6.47 -17.82 2.85
C ASP A 79 5.30 -17.32 1.99
N VAL A 80 5.20 -15.99 1.88
CA VAL A 80 4.13 -15.31 1.13
C VAL A 80 4.06 -15.78 -0.32
N GLN A 81 5.23 -16.03 -0.95
CA GLN A 81 5.26 -16.48 -2.35
C GLN A 81 4.74 -17.90 -2.50
N GLY A 82 5.16 -18.80 -1.61
CA GLY A 82 4.66 -20.17 -1.58
C GLY A 82 3.16 -20.25 -1.30
N ASP A 83 2.68 -19.47 -0.36
CA ASP A 83 1.25 -19.42 -0.02
C ASP A 83 0.40 -18.92 -1.19
N ILE A 84 0.82 -17.85 -1.89
CA ILE A 84 0.11 -17.35 -3.08
C ILE A 84 0.17 -18.38 -4.21
N LEU A 85 1.33 -19.00 -4.45
CA LEU A 85 1.46 -20.05 -5.48
C LEU A 85 0.52 -21.22 -5.19
N ASN A 86 0.47 -21.69 -3.95
CA ASN A 86 -0.45 -22.75 -3.53
C ASN A 86 -1.92 -22.37 -3.77
N ARG A 87 -2.30 -21.11 -3.53
CA ARG A 87 -3.65 -20.61 -3.81
C ARG A 87 -3.96 -20.58 -5.30
N VAL A 88 -2.99 -20.19 -6.14
CA VAL A 88 -3.14 -20.20 -7.62
C VAL A 88 -3.27 -21.63 -8.16
N LEU A 89 -2.51 -22.58 -7.60
CA LEU A 89 -2.55 -23.98 -8.01
C LEU A 89 -3.77 -24.75 -7.47
N ASN A 90 -4.48 -24.21 -6.50
CA ASN A 90 -5.67 -24.85 -5.94
C ASN A 90 -6.84 -24.82 -6.93
N PRO A 91 -7.35 -25.98 -7.39
CA PRO A 91 -8.45 -26.06 -8.37
C PRO A 91 -9.74 -25.32 -7.94
N LEU A 92 -9.99 -25.20 -6.64
CA LEU A 92 -11.15 -24.48 -6.11
C LEU A 92 -11.14 -22.98 -6.45
N ASN A 93 -9.95 -22.42 -6.71
CA ASN A 93 -9.81 -21.02 -7.08
C ASN A 93 -9.88 -20.81 -8.61
N TRP A 94 -9.79 -21.87 -9.43
CA TRP A 94 -9.77 -21.75 -10.87
C TRP A 94 -11.07 -21.17 -11.44
N ALA A 95 -12.21 -21.50 -10.85
CA ALA A 95 -13.48 -20.93 -11.25
C ALA A 95 -13.50 -19.39 -11.14
N LYS A 96 -12.84 -18.84 -10.12
CA LYS A 96 -12.67 -17.39 -9.92
C LYS A 96 -11.67 -16.80 -10.90
N LEU A 97 -10.56 -17.51 -11.19
CA LEU A 97 -9.47 -17.03 -12.02
C LEU A 97 -9.79 -17.05 -13.52
N VAL A 98 -10.71 -17.90 -13.99
CA VAL A 98 -11.03 -18.09 -15.42
C VAL A 98 -12.24 -17.26 -15.85
N GLY A 99 -13.10 -16.83 -14.96
CA GLY A 99 -14.44 -16.32 -15.28
C GLY A 99 -14.63 -14.80 -15.28
N GLY A 100 -13.59 -13.96 -15.07
CA GLY A 100 -13.85 -12.53 -14.95
C GLY A 100 -12.64 -11.65 -14.66
N PRO A 101 -12.85 -10.43 -14.16
CA PRO A 101 -11.79 -9.48 -13.83
C PRO A 101 -10.95 -9.91 -12.61
N TYR A 102 -11.31 -11.01 -11.94
CA TYR A 102 -10.59 -11.56 -10.80
C TYR A 102 -9.35 -12.30 -11.28
N GLY A 103 -8.20 -11.70 -11.11
CA GLY A 103 -6.92 -12.26 -11.53
C GLY A 103 -6.05 -12.73 -10.35
N ARG A 104 -4.82 -13.14 -10.68
CA ARG A 104 -3.83 -13.57 -9.66
C ARG A 104 -3.50 -12.46 -8.67
N SER A 105 -3.55 -11.21 -9.07
CA SER A 105 -3.33 -10.06 -8.17
C SER A 105 -4.49 -9.85 -7.22
N GLU A 106 -5.73 -10.11 -7.63
CA GLU A 106 -6.88 -10.06 -6.73
C GLU A 106 -6.82 -11.20 -5.70
N LEU A 107 -6.39 -12.40 -6.14
CA LEU A 107 -6.15 -13.52 -5.23
C LEU A 107 -5.06 -13.18 -4.20
N ALA A 108 -4.00 -12.50 -4.63
CA ALA A 108 -2.95 -12.04 -3.73
C ALA A 108 -3.47 -10.94 -2.77
N ALA A 109 -4.29 -10.01 -3.27
CA ALA A 109 -4.91 -8.99 -2.42
C ALA A 109 -5.79 -9.61 -1.33
N ASP A 110 -6.60 -10.63 -1.67
CA ASP A 110 -7.40 -11.35 -0.68
C ASP A 110 -6.53 -12.06 0.37
N TYR A 111 -5.40 -12.62 -0.06
CA TYR A 111 -4.43 -13.20 0.87
C TYR A 111 -3.80 -12.15 1.80
N TYR A 112 -3.42 -10.99 1.26
CA TYR A 112 -2.87 -9.89 2.08
C TYR A 112 -3.92 -9.31 3.05
N ASP A 113 -5.19 -9.30 2.66
CA ASP A 113 -6.27 -8.94 3.58
C ASP A 113 -6.35 -9.90 4.76
N GLU A 114 -6.31 -11.21 4.47
CA GLU A 114 -6.41 -12.24 5.49
C GLU A 114 -5.26 -12.19 6.51
N ILE A 115 -4.01 -11.98 6.03
CA ILE A 115 -2.85 -12.04 6.91
C ILE A 115 -2.42 -10.69 7.50
N LEU A 116 -2.81 -9.56 6.87
CA LEU A 116 -2.21 -8.27 7.21
C LEU A 116 -3.21 -7.13 7.33
N PHE A 117 -4.12 -6.92 6.37
CA PHE A 117 -4.92 -5.69 6.31
C PHE A 117 -6.37 -5.82 6.78
N GLU A 118 -6.90 -7.03 6.96
CA GLU A 118 -8.22 -7.29 7.57
C GLU A 118 -9.39 -6.57 6.89
N GLY A 119 -9.33 -6.43 5.56
CA GLY A 119 -10.35 -5.74 4.77
C GLY A 119 -10.32 -4.22 4.88
N LYS A 120 -9.31 -3.63 5.54
CA LYS A 120 -9.19 -2.20 5.75
C LYS A 120 -8.95 -1.44 4.45
N THR A 121 -9.45 -0.20 4.41
CA THR A 121 -9.42 0.71 3.26
C THR A 121 -8.66 1.99 3.59
N PHE A 122 -8.47 2.87 2.59
CA PHE A 122 -7.88 4.18 2.85
C PHE A 122 -8.75 5.08 3.73
N ASP A 123 -10.08 4.90 3.74
CA ASP A 123 -10.97 5.60 4.69
C ASP A 123 -10.62 5.25 6.15
N ASP A 124 -10.24 4.00 6.42
CA ASP A 124 -9.81 3.60 7.76
C ASP A 124 -8.55 4.36 8.21
N LEU A 125 -7.59 4.63 7.27
CA LEU A 125 -6.39 5.40 7.57
C LEU A 125 -6.70 6.87 7.86
N SER A 126 -7.66 7.46 7.16
CA SER A 126 -8.01 8.88 7.31
C SER A 126 -8.53 9.23 8.71
N SER A 127 -9.02 8.25 9.45
CA SER A 127 -9.49 8.41 10.83
C SER A 127 -8.38 8.32 11.89
N LEU A 128 -7.15 7.97 11.49
CA LEU A 128 -6.01 7.78 12.37
C LEU A 128 -5.09 9.00 12.33
N SER A 129 -4.33 9.20 13.40
CA SER A 129 -3.36 10.30 13.53
C SER A 129 -1.97 9.98 12.99
N GLY A 130 -1.85 8.95 12.14
CA GLY A 130 -0.59 8.53 11.54
C GLY A 130 -0.11 9.43 10.39
N PRO A 131 1.07 9.14 9.81
CA PRO A 131 1.59 9.85 8.66
C PRO A 131 0.68 9.65 7.43
N PHE A 132 0.67 10.63 6.53
CA PHE A 132 0.05 10.44 5.21
C PHE A 132 0.83 9.38 4.42
N VAL A 133 0.12 8.41 3.82
CA VAL A 133 0.76 7.35 3.04
C VAL A 133 0.39 7.47 1.57
N LEU A 134 1.41 7.54 0.73
CA LEU A 134 1.27 7.52 -0.73
C LEU A 134 1.91 6.24 -1.28
N VAL A 135 1.08 5.26 -1.59
CA VAL A 135 1.49 4.08 -2.35
C VAL A 135 1.44 4.39 -3.83
N THR A 136 2.42 3.88 -4.59
CA THR A 136 2.47 4.08 -6.04
C THR A 136 2.56 2.75 -6.78
N GLY A 137 1.92 2.72 -7.94
CA GLY A 137 2.03 1.66 -8.94
C GLY A 137 2.42 2.24 -10.30
N THR A 138 2.44 1.40 -11.33
CA THR A 138 2.68 1.81 -12.71
C THR A 138 1.46 1.48 -13.57
N ASP A 139 0.93 2.47 -14.25
CA ASP A 139 -0.08 2.25 -15.28
C ASP A 139 0.58 1.58 -16.50
N LEU A 140 0.13 0.38 -16.83
CA LEU A 140 0.70 -0.40 -17.94
C LEU A 140 0.38 0.18 -19.31
N SER A 141 -0.67 0.99 -19.44
CA SER A 141 -1.07 1.57 -20.72
C SER A 141 -0.22 2.78 -21.11
N THR A 142 0.17 3.57 -20.12
CA THR A 142 0.92 4.81 -20.33
C THR A 142 2.37 4.73 -19.90
N GLY A 143 2.73 3.76 -19.05
CA GLY A 143 4.02 3.70 -18.35
C GLY A 143 4.14 4.74 -17.24
N GLY A 144 3.09 5.52 -16.99
CA GLY A 144 3.05 6.57 -15.99
C GLY A 144 2.90 6.03 -14.57
N ARG A 145 3.24 6.86 -13.59
CA ARG A 145 3.00 6.56 -12.19
C ARG A 145 1.50 6.69 -11.88
N LEU A 146 0.94 5.72 -11.16
CA LEU A 146 -0.36 5.81 -10.52
C LEU A 146 -0.16 5.89 -9.01
N GLY A 147 -0.55 6.99 -8.38
CA GLY A 147 -0.54 7.16 -6.94
C GLY A 147 -1.91 6.86 -6.33
N PHE A 148 -1.92 6.20 -5.19
CA PHE A 148 -3.14 6.00 -4.42
C PHE A 148 -3.42 7.24 -3.55
N SER A 149 -3.87 8.30 -4.21
CA SER A 149 -4.29 9.56 -3.61
C SER A 149 -5.62 10.01 -4.19
N GLN A 150 -6.40 10.79 -3.44
CA GLN A 150 -7.68 11.29 -3.94
C GLN A 150 -7.49 12.16 -5.18
N ALA A 151 -6.42 12.97 -5.23
CA ALA A 151 -6.13 13.82 -6.39
C ALA A 151 -5.98 13.02 -7.71
N GLU A 152 -5.36 11.84 -7.68
CA GLU A 152 -5.24 10.98 -8.86
C GLU A 152 -6.55 10.20 -9.12
N PHE A 153 -7.28 9.83 -8.08
CA PHE A 153 -8.56 9.15 -8.21
C PHE A 153 -9.71 10.07 -8.64
N ASP A 154 -9.60 11.36 -8.41
CA ASP A 154 -10.53 12.37 -8.95
C ASP A 154 -10.52 12.40 -10.49
N LEU A 155 -9.36 12.16 -11.12
CA LEU A 155 -9.23 12.01 -12.57
C LEU A 155 -10.03 10.81 -13.10
N LEU A 156 -10.17 9.79 -12.28
CA LEU A 156 -10.94 8.59 -12.59
C LEU A 156 -12.41 8.70 -12.14
N CYS A 157 -12.82 9.83 -11.58
CA CYS A 157 -14.11 10.01 -10.91
C CYS A 157 -14.40 8.89 -9.90
N SER A 158 -13.40 8.52 -9.11
CA SER A 158 -13.42 7.42 -8.16
C SER A 158 -12.97 7.89 -6.78
N ASP A 159 -13.37 7.15 -5.76
CA ASP A 159 -13.05 7.42 -4.36
C ASP A 159 -11.92 6.47 -3.90
N VAL A 160 -10.73 7.03 -3.64
CA VAL A 160 -9.61 6.23 -3.13
C VAL A 160 -9.91 5.68 -1.75
N GLY A 161 -10.72 6.37 -0.95
CA GLY A 161 -11.12 5.95 0.39
C GLY A 161 -11.73 4.54 0.41
N LYS A 162 -12.42 4.15 -0.66
CA LYS A 162 -13.06 2.82 -0.80
C LYS A 162 -12.11 1.72 -1.27
N VAL A 163 -10.88 2.05 -1.64
CA VAL A 163 -9.90 1.07 -2.08
C VAL A 163 -9.32 0.34 -0.86
N ARG A 164 -9.33 -1.00 -0.90
CA ARG A 164 -8.70 -1.83 0.13
C ARG A 164 -7.18 -1.62 0.11
N LEU A 165 -6.57 -1.55 1.29
CA LEU A 165 -5.11 -1.40 1.45
C LEU A 165 -4.36 -2.56 0.80
N SER A 166 -4.90 -3.78 0.95
CA SER A 166 -4.38 -4.99 0.31
C SER A 166 -4.33 -4.87 -1.21
N ARG A 167 -5.36 -4.26 -1.82
CA ARG A 167 -5.43 -4.06 -3.27
C ARG A 167 -4.41 -3.05 -3.75
N ALA A 168 -4.18 -1.97 -3.00
CA ALA A 168 -3.12 -1.01 -3.30
C ALA A 168 -1.73 -1.65 -3.20
N ALA A 169 -1.47 -2.43 -2.13
CA ALA A 169 -0.22 -3.18 -1.96
C ALA A 169 -0.01 -4.21 -3.08
N ALA A 170 -1.07 -4.97 -3.44
CA ALA A 170 -1.01 -5.94 -4.54
C ALA A 170 -0.74 -5.25 -5.89
N THR A 171 -1.40 -4.11 -6.17
CA THR A 171 -1.17 -3.32 -7.39
C THR A 171 0.28 -2.83 -7.46
N SER A 172 0.77 -2.26 -6.36
CA SER A 172 2.13 -1.74 -6.27
C SER A 172 3.21 -2.82 -6.42
N SER A 173 2.89 -4.07 -6.02
CA SER A 173 3.81 -5.21 -6.06
C SER A 173 3.56 -6.20 -7.22
N ALA A 174 2.64 -5.88 -8.12
CA ALA A 174 2.28 -6.74 -9.25
C ALA A 174 3.38 -6.79 -10.30
N VAL A 175 4.36 -7.69 -10.10
CA VAL A 175 5.42 -7.93 -11.09
C VAL A 175 4.83 -8.57 -12.33
N PRO A 176 5.00 -7.98 -13.54
CA PRO A 176 4.56 -8.57 -14.79
C PRO A 176 5.06 -10.01 -14.97
N SER A 177 4.27 -10.85 -15.60
CA SER A 177 4.46 -12.31 -15.79
C SER A 177 4.13 -13.17 -14.56
N VAL A 178 4.34 -12.70 -13.33
CA VAL A 178 3.97 -13.43 -12.11
C VAL A 178 2.53 -13.10 -11.71
N PHE A 179 2.19 -11.82 -11.69
CA PHE A 179 0.87 -11.32 -11.35
C PHE A 179 0.13 -10.78 -12.58
N SER A 180 -1.20 -10.80 -12.50
CA SER A 180 -2.05 -10.13 -13.48
C SER A 180 -2.09 -8.63 -13.18
N PRO A 181 -2.30 -7.77 -14.20
CA PRO A 181 -2.62 -6.36 -13.96
C PRO A 181 -3.87 -6.23 -13.07
N VAL A 182 -3.84 -5.27 -12.16
CA VAL A 182 -5.04 -4.86 -11.41
C VAL A 182 -5.75 -3.79 -12.22
N THR A 183 -7.05 -3.98 -12.45
CA THR A 183 -7.84 -3.06 -13.26
C THR A 183 -8.64 -2.13 -12.36
N PHE A 184 -8.55 -0.84 -12.62
CA PHE A 184 -9.43 0.18 -12.06
C PHE A 184 -10.37 0.69 -13.15
N ASN A 185 -11.65 0.86 -12.80
CA ASN A 185 -12.61 1.47 -13.71
C ASN A 185 -12.30 2.95 -13.86
N ASN A 186 -12.30 3.43 -15.09
CA ASN A 186 -12.18 4.84 -15.38
C ASN A 186 -13.57 5.42 -15.67
N TYR A 187 -14.08 6.20 -14.73
CA TYR A 187 -15.34 6.94 -14.85
C TYR A 187 -15.08 8.41 -15.20
N GLY A 188 -13.86 8.76 -15.67
CA GLY A 188 -13.49 10.13 -16.02
C GLY A 188 -14.54 10.83 -16.87
N GLY A 189 -14.82 12.08 -16.54
CA GLY A 189 -15.88 12.88 -17.16
C GLY A 189 -17.29 12.68 -16.59
N SER A 190 -17.53 11.69 -15.72
CA SER A 190 -18.87 11.42 -15.18
C SER A 190 -19.23 12.24 -13.92
N CYS A 191 -18.21 12.73 -13.19
CA CYS A 191 -18.40 13.44 -11.91
C CYS A 191 -18.25 14.96 -11.99
N GLY A 192 -18.04 15.52 -13.20
CA GLY A 192 -17.85 16.96 -13.40
C GLY A 192 -16.52 17.50 -12.86
N TYR A 193 -15.57 16.62 -12.55
CA TYR A 193 -14.21 17.03 -12.15
C TYR A 193 -13.54 17.79 -13.29
N ARG A 194 -12.94 18.94 -12.98
CA ARG A 194 -12.16 19.74 -13.93
C ARG A 194 -10.68 19.60 -13.56
N LEU A 195 -9.86 19.36 -14.57
CA LEU A 195 -8.42 19.41 -14.40
C LEU A 195 -8.00 20.77 -13.87
N PRO A 196 -7.09 20.85 -12.91
CA PRO A 196 -6.46 22.10 -12.54
C PRO A 196 -5.68 22.67 -13.74
N ASP A 197 -5.71 24.02 -13.91
CA ASP A 197 -5.12 24.72 -15.07
C ASP A 197 -3.62 24.38 -15.31
N TYR A 198 -2.89 23.95 -14.26
CA TYR A 198 -1.48 23.56 -14.38
C TYR A 198 -1.28 22.14 -14.97
N LEU A 199 -2.35 21.40 -15.20
CA LEU A 199 -2.33 20.08 -15.85
C LEU A 199 -2.93 20.10 -17.27
N GLU A 200 -3.49 21.24 -17.72
CA GLU A 200 -3.91 21.48 -19.10
C GLU A 200 -2.70 21.92 -19.95
#